data_fc0b808d106511ad71efe2945397b0c5
#
_entry.id   fc0b808d106511ad71efe2945397b0c5
#
_cell.length_a   1.000
_cell.length_b   1.000
_cell.length_c   1.000
_cell.angle_alpha   90.00
_cell.angle_beta   90.00
_cell.angle_gamma   90.00
#
_symmetry.space_group_name_H-M   'P 1'
#
loop_
_entity.id
_entity.type
_entity.pdbx_description
1 polymer ?
#
loop_
_entity_poly.entity_id
_entity_poly.type
_entity_poly.pdbx_seq_one_letter_code
_entity_poly.pdbx_strand_id
1 'polypeptide(L)'
;MNEKPNISIEVSPEVASGHYSNLAIISHSGSEFILDFAQMLPGNNNNAKICSRIIMTPEHAKRLLSALSDNLEKYESQFGAIDFKQAKPSGTLNITDLMGGNGSRS
;
A
#
# COMPACT_ATOMS: atom_id res chain seq x y z
N MET A 1 -10.55 -32.41 1.11
CA MET A 1 -10.80 -31.94 1.22
C MET A 1 -10.86 -30.80 1.25
N ASN A 2 -10.95 -30.21 0.98
CA ASN A 2 -10.98 -29.09 0.92
C ASN A 2 -11.79 -28.47 1.74
N GLU A 3 -11.76 -28.43 2.78
CA GLU A 3 -12.49 -27.75 3.49
C GLU A 3 -12.09 -26.46 3.61
N LYS A 4 -12.80 -25.43 3.44
CA LYS A 4 -12.47 -24.11 3.67
C LYS A 4 -12.37 -23.89 5.08
N PRO A 5 -11.42 -23.15 5.55
CA PRO A 5 -11.32 -22.81 6.95
C PRO A 5 -12.52 -21.98 7.32
N ASN A 6 -12.97 -22.16 8.51
CA ASN A 6 -14.04 -21.36 9.02
C ASN A 6 -13.47 -20.13 9.62
N ILE A 7 -13.36 -19.07 8.86
CA ILE A 7 -12.79 -17.83 9.32
C ILE A 7 -13.90 -16.83 9.56
N SER A 8 -13.90 -16.27 10.76
CA SER A 8 -14.84 -15.24 11.09
C SER A 8 -14.13 -13.91 11.00
N ILE A 9 -14.66 -13.00 10.25
CA ILE A 9 -14.02 -11.71 10.04
C ILE A 9 -14.79 -10.66 10.81
N GLU A 10 -14.07 -9.96 11.67
CA GLU A 10 -14.68 -8.92 12.48
C GLU A 10 -14.03 -7.59 12.21
N VAL A 11 -14.80 -6.54 12.24
CA VAL A 11 -14.30 -5.20 12.05
C VAL A 11 -14.76 -4.36 13.23
N SER A 12 -13.83 -3.91 14.05
CA SER A 12 -14.22 -3.10 15.19
C SER A 12 -14.61 -1.70 14.71
N PRO A 13 -15.38 -0.99 15.52
CA PRO A 13 -15.81 0.35 15.08
C PRO A 13 -14.66 1.30 14.80
N GLU A 14 -13.57 1.20 15.55
CA GLU A 14 -12.45 2.07 15.33
C GLU A 14 -11.79 1.83 13.98
N VAL A 15 -11.86 0.60 13.51
CA VAL A 15 -11.22 0.26 12.24
C VAL A 15 -12.16 0.43 11.07
N ALA A 16 -13.46 0.33 11.34
CA ALA A 16 -14.44 0.29 10.25
C ALA A 16 -14.45 1.54 9.38
N SER A 17 -14.16 2.70 9.95
CA SER A 17 -14.18 3.90 9.15
C SER A 17 -12.95 4.04 8.25
N GLY A 18 -11.91 3.29 8.55
CA GLY A 18 -10.74 3.28 7.70
C GLY A 18 -9.87 4.52 7.82
N HIS A 19 -8.81 4.52 7.06
CA HIS A 19 -7.93 5.66 6.97
C HIS A 19 -7.66 5.96 5.52
N TYR A 20 -7.83 7.18 5.12
CA TYR A 20 -7.50 7.56 3.77
C TYR A 20 -6.00 7.69 3.65
N SER A 21 -5.44 7.14 2.61
CA SER A 21 -4.00 7.21 2.39
C SER A 21 -3.74 7.54 0.93
N ASN A 22 -2.88 8.49 0.68
CA ASN A 22 -2.49 8.79 -0.68
C ASN A 22 -0.98 8.68 -0.87
N LEU A 23 -0.30 8.07 0.09
CA LEU A 23 1.13 7.86 -0.02
C LEU A 23 1.46 6.60 0.74
N ALA A 24 2.28 5.75 0.17
CA ALA A 24 2.73 4.57 0.87
C ALA A 24 4.23 4.48 0.79
N ILE A 25 4.87 4.17 1.89
CA ILE A 25 6.31 4.00 1.95
C ILE A 25 6.58 2.56 2.33
N ILE A 26 7.35 1.88 1.51
CA ILE A 26 7.59 0.47 1.69
C ILE A 26 9.06 0.24 1.97
N SER A 27 9.33 -0.52 3.02
CA SER A 27 10.69 -0.90 3.34
C SER A 27 10.69 -2.36 3.75
N HIS A 28 11.85 -2.95 3.85
CA HIS A 28 11.94 -4.35 4.21
C HIS A 28 13.28 -4.69 4.84
N SER A 29 13.29 -5.79 5.55
CA SER A 29 14.52 -6.42 6.01
C SER A 29 14.47 -7.84 5.47
N GLY A 30 15.34 -8.69 5.94
CA GLY A 30 15.30 -10.09 5.50
C GLY A 30 14.11 -10.86 6.01
N SER A 31 13.47 -10.39 7.05
CA SER A 31 12.37 -11.14 7.63
C SER A 31 11.02 -10.46 7.55
N GLU A 32 10.97 -9.18 7.21
CA GLU A 32 9.69 -8.45 7.25
C GLU A 32 9.58 -7.39 6.19
N PHE A 33 8.35 -7.12 5.78
CA PHE A 33 8.06 -5.96 4.97
C PHE A 33 7.24 -5.01 5.83
N ILE A 34 7.52 -3.73 5.70
CA ILE A 34 6.81 -2.71 6.46
C ILE A 34 6.15 -1.76 5.46
N LEU A 35 4.86 -1.64 5.57
CA LEU A 35 4.10 -0.75 4.71
C LEU A 35 3.54 0.38 5.55
N ASP A 36 4.03 1.57 5.32
CA ASP A 36 3.56 2.75 6.03
C ASP A 36 2.63 3.53 5.14
N PHE A 37 1.41 3.69 5.57
CA PHE A 37 0.43 4.43 4.80
C PHE A 37 0.29 5.80 5.39
N ALA A 38 0.38 6.80 4.55
CA ALA A 38 0.43 8.18 4.99
C ALA A 38 -0.54 9.04 4.23
N GLN A 39 -0.80 10.18 4.78
CA GLN A 39 -1.65 11.15 4.15
C GLN A 39 -0.85 12.42 3.95
N MET A 40 -0.86 12.92 2.73
CA MET A 40 -0.18 14.12 2.41
C MET A 40 -1.20 15.12 1.97
N LEU A 41 -1.25 16.26 2.62
CA LEU A 41 -2.25 17.26 2.32
C LEU A 41 -1.63 18.40 1.54
N PRO A 42 -2.37 18.98 0.63
CA PRO A 42 -1.84 20.08 -0.16
C PRO A 42 -1.49 21.23 0.73
N GLY A 43 -0.42 21.88 0.42
CA GLY A 43 -0.04 23.06 1.17
C GLY A 43 0.53 22.78 2.53
N ASN A 44 0.87 21.56 2.79
CA ASN A 44 1.34 21.20 4.08
C ASN A 44 2.84 21.03 4.14
N ASN A 45 3.55 21.80 3.39
CA ASN A 45 4.99 21.82 3.43
C ASN A 45 5.63 20.48 3.21
N ASN A 46 5.05 19.70 2.33
CA ASN A 46 5.60 18.40 2.02
C ASN A 46 5.70 17.50 3.21
N ASN A 47 4.81 17.70 4.15
CA ASN A 47 4.81 16.90 5.34
C ASN A 47 3.82 15.77 5.18
N ALA A 48 4.25 14.57 5.43
CA ALA A 48 3.36 13.42 5.37
C ALA A 48 3.26 12.81 6.74
N LYS A 49 2.06 12.42 7.12
CA LYS A 49 1.85 11.85 8.41
C LYS A 49 1.47 10.41 8.24
N ILE A 50 2.20 9.53 8.87
CA ILE A 50 1.89 8.11 8.76
C ILE A 50 0.72 7.79 9.67
N CYS A 51 -0.34 7.28 9.07
CA CYS A 51 -1.52 6.96 9.84
C CYS A 51 -1.64 5.47 10.13
N SER A 52 -0.88 4.65 9.45
CA SER A 52 -0.98 3.23 9.69
C SER A 52 0.29 2.55 9.26
N ARG A 53 0.78 1.64 10.08
CA ARG A 53 1.95 0.86 9.73
C ARG A 53 1.60 -0.60 9.80
N ILE A 54 1.81 -1.32 8.72
CA ILE A 54 1.49 -2.73 8.65
C ILE A 54 2.77 -3.51 8.43
N ILE A 55 3.01 -4.50 9.25
CA ILE A 55 4.20 -5.31 9.14
C ILE A 55 3.78 -6.72 8.74
N MET A 56 4.46 -7.27 7.78
CA MET A 56 4.08 -8.59 7.29
C MET A 56 5.29 -9.38 6.87
N THR A 57 5.11 -10.68 6.74
CA THR A 57 6.20 -11.53 6.26
C THR A 57 6.38 -11.32 4.77
N PRO A 58 7.55 -11.66 4.25
CA PRO A 58 7.76 -11.55 2.80
C PRO A 58 6.77 -12.37 2.00
N GLU A 59 6.42 -13.53 2.51
CA GLU A 59 5.47 -14.38 1.82
C GLU A 59 4.10 -13.72 1.74
N HIS A 60 3.68 -13.12 2.84
CA HIS A 60 2.39 -12.44 2.84
C HIS A 60 2.41 -11.22 1.91
N ALA A 61 3.53 -10.53 1.87
CA ALA A 61 3.65 -9.39 0.97
C ALA A 61 3.48 -9.82 -0.48
N LYS A 62 4.02 -10.96 -0.81
CA LYS A 62 3.89 -11.46 -2.17
C LYS A 62 2.46 -11.86 -2.48
N ARG A 63 1.78 -12.44 -1.53
CA ARG A 63 0.38 -12.79 -1.72
C ARG A 63 -0.50 -11.55 -1.82
N LEU A 64 -0.16 -10.53 -1.04
CA LEU A 64 -0.88 -9.29 -1.11
C LEU A 64 -0.74 -8.66 -2.49
N LEU A 65 0.46 -8.67 -3.02
CA LEU A 65 0.68 -8.13 -4.35
C LEU A 65 -0.18 -8.84 -5.38
N SER A 66 -0.23 -10.16 -5.28
CA SER A 66 -1.01 -10.94 -6.22
C SER A 66 -2.49 -10.62 -6.11
N ALA A 67 -3.00 -10.54 -4.89
CA ALA A 67 -4.41 -10.25 -4.69
C ALA A 67 -4.77 -8.84 -5.14
N LEU A 68 -3.90 -7.90 -4.86
CA LEU A 68 -4.14 -6.52 -5.26
C LEU A 68 -4.12 -6.40 -6.78
N SER A 69 -3.18 -7.07 -7.41
CA SER A 69 -3.07 -7.07 -8.85
C SER A 69 -4.35 -7.61 -9.50
N ASP A 70 -4.87 -8.67 -8.91
CA ASP A 70 -6.08 -9.28 -9.38
C ASP A 70 -7.26 -8.34 -9.29
N ASN A 71 -7.36 -7.64 -8.19
CA ASN A 71 -8.44 -6.69 -8.00
C ASN A 71 -8.31 -5.49 -8.93
N LEU A 72 -7.09 -5.07 -9.18
CA LEU A 72 -6.89 -3.97 -10.12
C LEU A 72 -7.31 -4.36 -11.53
N GLU A 73 -7.04 -5.59 -11.89
CA GLU A 73 -7.45 -6.07 -13.18
C GLU A 73 -8.96 -6.06 -13.32
N LYS A 74 -9.63 -6.53 -12.29
CA LYS A 74 -11.09 -6.53 -12.31
C LYS A 74 -11.65 -5.12 -12.37
N TYR A 75 -11.03 -4.23 -11.62
CA TYR A 75 -11.47 -2.84 -11.64
C TYR A 75 -11.32 -2.26 -13.04
N GLU A 76 -10.17 -2.47 -13.64
CA GLU A 76 -9.92 -1.88 -14.95
C GLU A 76 -10.79 -2.48 -16.05
N SER A 77 -11.15 -3.73 -15.90
CA SER A 77 -12.02 -4.30 -16.90
C SER A 77 -13.45 -3.77 -16.77
N GLN A 78 -13.81 -3.29 -15.61
CA GLN A 78 -15.13 -2.76 -15.41
C GLN A 78 -15.22 -1.25 -15.61
N PHE A 79 -14.21 -0.53 -15.22
CA PHE A 79 -14.24 0.92 -15.23
C PHE A 79 -13.23 1.57 -16.14
N GLY A 80 -12.38 0.79 -16.77
CA GLY A 80 -11.39 1.35 -17.67
C GLY A 80 -10.03 1.45 -17.02
N ALA A 81 -9.04 1.63 -17.84
CA ALA A 81 -7.66 1.66 -17.38
C ALA A 81 -7.41 2.79 -16.41
N ILE A 82 -6.63 2.51 -15.39
CA ILE A 82 -6.24 3.54 -14.45
C ILE A 82 -5.09 4.33 -15.05
N ASP A 83 -5.27 5.65 -15.12
CA ASP A 83 -4.30 6.52 -15.70
C ASP A 83 -3.43 7.14 -14.69
N PHE A 84 -2.13 7.06 -14.80
CA PHE A 84 -1.23 7.76 -13.91
C PHE A 84 -1.10 9.18 -14.41
N LYS A 85 -1.58 10.16 -13.63
CA LYS A 85 -1.46 11.52 -14.02
C LYS A 85 -0.09 11.95 -13.69
N GLN A 86 0.27 13.21 -13.79
CA GLN A 86 1.51 13.57 -13.54
C GLN A 86 1.97 13.42 -12.17
N ALA A 87 3.20 13.53 -11.93
CA ALA A 87 3.81 13.31 -10.64
C ALA A 87 3.23 14.19 -9.62
N LYS A 88 2.71 13.63 -8.57
CA LYS A 88 2.20 14.34 -7.50
C LYS A 88 2.81 13.84 -6.27
N PRO A 89 2.74 14.53 -5.17
CA PRO A 89 3.32 14.07 -3.93
C PRO A 89 2.56 12.93 -3.30
N SER A 90 1.90 12.14 -4.07
CA SER A 90 1.22 11.00 -3.52
C SER A 90 1.65 9.79 -4.30
N GLY A 91 1.44 8.63 -3.77
CA GLY A 91 1.81 7.41 -4.45
C GLY A 91 2.48 6.44 -3.54
N THR A 92 3.26 5.53 -4.11
CA THR A 92 3.96 4.52 -3.34
C THR A 92 5.45 4.73 -3.50
N LEU A 93 6.14 4.85 -2.39
CA LEU A 93 7.57 5.08 -2.41
C LEU A 93 8.33 3.96 -1.76
N ASN A 94 9.49 3.68 -2.26
CA ASN A 94 10.40 2.76 -1.61
C ASN A 94 11.35 3.59 -0.78
N ILE A 95 11.79 3.02 0.33
CA ILE A 95 12.62 3.76 1.24
C ILE A 95 13.93 4.13 0.60
N THR A 96 14.43 3.33 -0.32
CA THR A 96 15.66 3.66 -0.99
C THR A 96 15.50 4.92 -1.83
N ASP A 97 14.35 5.16 -2.39
CA ASP A 97 14.12 6.38 -3.13
C ASP A 97 14.17 7.58 -2.23
N LEU A 98 13.67 7.45 -1.02
CA LEU A 98 13.69 8.55 -0.10
C LEU A 98 15.07 8.84 0.42
N MET A 99 15.93 7.85 0.45
CA MET A 99 17.24 8.08 0.93
C MET A 99 18.18 8.49 -0.13
N GLY A 100 17.69 9.02 -1.17
CA GLY A 100 18.49 9.58 -2.17
C GLY A 100 19.08 8.65 -3.02
N GLY A 101 18.63 7.71 -3.20
CA GLY A 101 19.18 6.82 -3.97
C GLY A 101 19.36 7.10 -5.24
N ASN A 102 20.01 6.67 -5.91
CA ASN A 102 20.19 6.98 -7.06
C ASN A 102 19.41 6.27 -7.81
N GLY A 103 18.68 6.21 -7.85
CA GLY A 103 17.85 5.86 -8.64
C GLY A 103 17.84 4.86 -9.44
N SER A 104 17.93 4.50 -9.74
CA SER A 104 17.99 3.66 -10.47
C SER A 104 16.97 3.05 -10.68
N ARG A 105 16.29 3.03 -11.14
CA ARG A 105 15.46 2.50 -11.36
C ARG A 105 15.16 2.01 -11.98
N SER A 106 14.98 1.75 -12.36
CA SER A 106 14.73 1.26 -13.11
C SER A 106 13.96 0.88 -13.37
#